data_58edd1e60fe2bebcb805f75410e033d1
#
_entry.id   58edd1e60fe2bebcb805f75410e033d1
#
_cell.length_a   1.000
_cell.length_b   1.000
_cell.length_c   1.000
_cell.angle_alpha   90.00
_cell.angle_beta   90.00
_cell.angle_gamma   90.00
#
_symmetry.space_group_name_H-M   'P 1'
#
loop_
_entity.id
_entity.type
_entity.pdbx_description
1 polymer ?
#
loop_
_entity_poly.entity_id
_entity_poly.type
_entity_poly.pdbx_seq_one_letter_code
_entity_poly.pdbx_strand_id
1 'polypeptide(L)'
;MLLTELTEKNFYHGSIDELPIGTILVPGEDDYEENWAHNLWFQALEKYRPKEYRPHSWSVFMVADEDDIDLAGGADDYVYVVEPVGDVERHDLNWASELGYLFDKDFNMESDEIKQAALNYWKGVPHHNEQVWEYLAPKAKIIDRIE
;
A
#
# COMPACT_ATOMS: atom_id res chain seq x y z
N MET A 1 -13.58 8.55 -1.52
CA MET A 1 -14.28 7.85 -2.61
C MET A 1 -14.79 6.52 -2.10
N LEU A 2 -16.07 6.29 -2.22
CA LEU A 2 -16.65 4.99 -1.85
C LEU A 2 -16.29 3.98 -2.92
N LEU A 3 -15.70 2.86 -2.51
CA LEU A 3 -15.26 1.82 -3.43
C LEU A 3 -16.24 0.64 -3.49
N THR A 4 -17.51 0.89 -3.23
CA THR A 4 -18.55 -0.14 -3.28
C THR A 4 -18.70 -0.78 -4.66
N GLU A 5 -18.35 -0.05 -5.71
CA GLU A 5 -18.37 -0.56 -7.08
C GLU A 5 -17.25 -1.54 -7.39
N LEU A 6 -16.29 -1.68 -6.47
CA LEU A 6 -15.18 -2.62 -6.63
C LEU A 6 -15.49 -4.03 -6.12
N THR A 7 -16.72 -4.29 -5.68
CA THR A 7 -17.11 -5.61 -5.15
C THR A 7 -16.95 -6.74 -6.16
N GLU A 8 -16.94 -6.43 -7.46
CA GLU A 8 -16.75 -7.42 -8.51
C GLU A 8 -15.29 -7.59 -8.93
N LYS A 9 -14.39 -6.73 -8.42
CA LYS A 9 -12.98 -6.81 -8.73
C LYS A 9 -12.25 -7.64 -7.68
N ASN A 10 -11.32 -8.45 -8.15
CA ASN A 10 -10.44 -9.19 -7.26
C ASN A 10 -9.35 -8.28 -6.71
N PHE A 11 -9.03 -8.49 -5.45
CA PHE A 11 -7.83 -7.94 -4.83
C PHE A 11 -6.86 -9.08 -4.53
N TYR A 12 -5.58 -8.78 -4.62
CA TYR A 12 -4.52 -9.78 -4.47
C TYR A 12 -3.57 -9.38 -3.35
N HIS A 13 -3.09 -10.37 -2.62
CA HIS A 13 -2.12 -10.19 -1.54
C HIS A 13 -1.04 -11.25 -1.66
N GLY A 14 0.22 -10.83 -1.68
CA GLY A 14 1.36 -11.74 -1.69
C GLY A 14 1.86 -12.05 -0.29
N SER A 15 2.32 -13.27 -0.06
CA SER A 15 2.83 -13.71 1.24
C SER A 15 4.01 -14.63 1.05
N ILE A 16 4.93 -14.62 2.02
CA ILE A 16 6.00 -15.61 2.12
C ILE A 16 5.52 -16.91 2.76
N ASP A 17 4.39 -16.86 3.43
CA ASP A 17 3.82 -18.00 4.15
C ASP A 17 2.62 -18.58 3.41
N GLU A 18 2.49 -19.90 3.48
CA GLU A 18 1.27 -20.56 3.02
C GLU A 18 0.18 -20.41 4.07
N LEU A 19 -0.95 -19.82 3.67
CA LEU A 19 -2.06 -19.51 4.57
C LEU A 19 -3.34 -20.20 4.11
N PRO A 20 -4.14 -20.78 5.02
CA PRO A 20 -5.40 -21.42 4.65
C PRO A 20 -6.43 -20.43 4.09
N ILE A 21 -7.25 -20.91 3.16
CA ILE A 21 -8.43 -20.19 2.70
C ILE A 21 -9.34 -19.94 3.91
N GLY A 22 -9.86 -18.73 4.02
CA GLY A 22 -10.66 -18.29 5.17
C GLY A 22 -9.87 -17.53 6.23
N THR A 23 -8.54 -17.52 6.12
CA THR A 23 -7.69 -16.73 7.05
C THR A 23 -8.05 -15.27 6.96
N ILE A 24 -8.14 -14.61 8.11
CA ILE A 24 -8.31 -13.15 8.21
C ILE A 24 -6.94 -12.53 8.41
N LEU A 25 -6.50 -11.78 7.42
CA LEU A 25 -5.26 -11.01 7.51
C LEU A 25 -5.51 -9.78 8.37
N VAL A 26 -4.57 -9.50 9.27
CA VAL A 26 -4.63 -8.34 10.17
C VAL A 26 -3.34 -7.54 10.08
N PRO A 27 -3.37 -6.24 10.38
CA PRO A 27 -2.18 -5.40 10.34
C PRO A 27 -1.16 -5.80 11.41
N GLY A 28 0.11 -5.47 11.13
CA GLY A 28 1.17 -5.56 12.14
C GLY A 28 1.80 -6.93 12.31
N GLU A 29 1.37 -7.94 11.56
CA GLU A 29 1.95 -9.27 11.65
C GLU A 29 3.31 -9.39 10.95
N ASP A 30 3.61 -8.47 10.03
CA ASP A 30 4.80 -8.53 9.17
C ASP A 30 5.90 -7.56 9.58
N ASP A 31 5.83 -6.98 10.78
CA ASP A 31 6.82 -6.02 11.30
C ASP A 31 7.12 -4.91 10.28
N TYR A 32 6.09 -4.38 9.66
CA TYR A 32 6.20 -3.41 8.57
C TYR A 32 7.06 -2.21 8.95
N GLU A 33 6.87 -1.67 10.14
CA GLU A 33 7.67 -0.53 10.60
C GLU A 33 9.15 -0.88 10.75
N GLU A 34 9.48 -2.05 11.28
CA GLU A 34 10.87 -2.48 11.40
C GLU A 34 11.55 -2.59 10.05
N ASN A 35 10.83 -3.11 9.05
CA ASN A 35 11.39 -3.29 7.72
C ASN A 35 11.57 -1.98 6.96
N TRP A 36 10.71 -1.01 7.17
CA TRP A 36 10.66 0.20 6.34
C TRP A 36 11.00 1.50 7.08
N ALA A 37 11.07 1.49 8.42
CA ALA A 37 11.25 2.69 9.22
C ALA A 37 12.52 3.48 8.89
N HIS A 38 13.55 2.83 8.34
CA HIS A 38 14.80 3.50 7.96
C HIS A 38 14.76 4.14 6.56
N ASN A 39 13.71 3.90 5.78
CA ASN A 39 13.57 4.48 4.45
C ASN A 39 13.03 5.90 4.54
N LEU A 40 13.69 6.82 3.85
CA LEU A 40 13.28 8.24 3.85
C LEU A 40 11.91 8.45 3.24
N TRP A 41 11.58 7.74 2.15
CA TRP A 41 10.26 7.88 1.53
C TRP A 41 9.14 7.41 2.46
N PHE A 42 9.36 6.35 3.21
CA PHE A 42 8.40 5.88 4.21
C PHE A 42 8.24 6.90 5.33
N GLN A 43 9.35 7.44 5.84
CA GLN A 43 9.32 8.48 6.87
C GLN A 43 8.56 9.72 6.40
N ALA A 44 8.73 10.11 5.15
CA ALA A 44 8.01 11.24 4.58
C ALA A 44 6.50 10.98 4.51
N LEU A 45 6.10 9.79 4.06
CA LEU A 45 4.69 9.42 4.02
C LEU A 45 4.07 9.48 5.41
N GLU A 46 4.72 8.91 6.43
CA GLU A 46 4.18 8.93 7.78
C GLU A 46 4.17 10.34 8.39
N LYS A 47 5.20 11.14 8.11
CA LYS A 47 5.28 12.52 8.62
C LYS A 47 4.12 13.40 8.13
N TYR A 48 3.77 13.26 6.86
CA TYR A 48 2.76 14.10 6.22
C TYR A 48 1.40 13.44 6.08
N ARG A 49 1.20 12.29 6.72
CA ARG A 49 -0.08 11.59 6.66
C ARG A 49 -1.16 12.41 7.36
N PRO A 50 -2.25 12.77 6.64
CA PRO A 50 -3.42 13.37 7.29
C PRO A 50 -4.06 12.39 8.27
N LYS A 51 -4.66 12.91 9.32
CA LYS A 51 -5.19 12.09 10.42
C LYS A 51 -6.30 11.12 9.99
N GLU A 52 -7.05 11.49 8.96
CA GLU A 52 -8.17 10.67 8.46
C GLU A 52 -7.70 9.42 7.71
N TYR A 53 -6.44 9.35 7.34
CA TYR A 53 -5.90 8.20 6.61
C TYR A 53 -5.23 7.22 7.57
N ARG A 54 -5.35 5.93 7.23
CA ARG A 54 -4.82 4.85 8.03
C ARG A 54 -3.31 4.75 7.90
N PRO A 55 -2.56 4.63 9.02
CA PRO A 55 -1.12 4.34 8.94
C PRO A 55 -0.86 2.99 8.29
N HIS A 56 0.25 2.87 7.57
CA HIS A 56 0.64 1.63 6.93
C HIS A 56 0.74 0.47 7.93
N SER A 57 1.25 0.71 9.12
CA SER A 57 1.39 -0.31 10.15
C SER A 57 0.04 -0.85 10.66
N TRP A 58 -1.06 -0.14 10.38
CA TRP A 58 -2.41 -0.53 10.78
C TRP A 58 -3.24 -1.01 9.57
N SER A 59 -2.58 -1.36 8.49
CA SER A 59 -3.26 -1.68 7.23
C SER A 59 -2.81 -3.01 6.68
N VAL A 60 -3.74 -3.70 6.01
CA VAL A 60 -3.44 -4.83 5.14
C VAL A 60 -3.35 -4.29 3.72
N PHE A 61 -2.33 -4.72 2.98
CA PHE A 61 -2.01 -4.23 1.64
C PHE A 61 -2.56 -5.18 0.59
N MET A 62 -3.17 -4.59 -0.45
CA MET A 62 -3.71 -5.35 -1.58
C MET A 62 -3.44 -4.58 -2.87
N VAL A 63 -3.41 -5.30 -3.98
CA VAL A 63 -3.36 -4.72 -5.32
C VAL A 63 -4.52 -5.27 -6.13
N ALA A 64 -4.93 -4.55 -7.17
CA ALA A 64 -6.02 -4.97 -8.06
C ALA A 64 -5.52 -5.79 -9.24
N ASP A 65 -4.22 -5.80 -9.49
CA ASP A 65 -3.57 -6.56 -10.56
C ASP A 65 -2.47 -7.40 -9.92
N GLU A 66 -2.49 -8.71 -10.13
CA GLU A 66 -1.48 -9.61 -9.54
C GLU A 66 -0.04 -9.26 -9.97
N ASP A 67 0.13 -8.67 -11.14
CA ASP A 67 1.43 -8.23 -11.63
C ASP A 67 2.01 -7.09 -10.80
N ASP A 68 1.18 -6.37 -10.06
CA ASP A 68 1.60 -5.25 -9.23
C ASP A 68 2.09 -5.67 -7.82
N ILE A 69 2.01 -6.94 -7.47
CA ILE A 69 2.42 -7.42 -6.14
C ILE A 69 3.87 -7.07 -5.85
N ASP A 70 4.77 -7.35 -6.79
CA ASP A 70 6.19 -7.03 -6.64
C ASP A 70 6.43 -5.53 -6.54
N LEU A 71 5.71 -4.73 -7.33
CA LEU A 71 5.84 -3.28 -7.33
C LEU A 71 5.35 -2.67 -6.02
N ALA A 72 4.38 -3.32 -5.38
CA ALA A 72 3.87 -2.91 -4.08
C ALA A 72 4.75 -3.38 -2.91
N GLY A 73 5.86 -4.04 -3.20
CA GLY A 73 6.77 -4.54 -2.18
C GLY A 73 6.33 -5.82 -1.51
N GLY A 74 5.34 -6.50 -2.10
CA GLY A 74 4.83 -7.77 -1.58
C GLY A 74 5.70 -8.95 -1.99
N ALA A 75 5.70 -10.01 -1.17
CA ALA A 75 6.29 -11.29 -1.53
C ALA A 75 5.37 -12.00 -2.53
N ASP A 76 5.96 -12.78 -3.43
CA ASP A 76 5.20 -13.51 -4.45
C ASP A 76 5.34 -15.03 -4.34
N ASP A 77 5.84 -15.52 -3.21
CA ASP A 77 5.92 -16.97 -2.95
C ASP A 77 4.54 -17.63 -2.99
N TYR A 78 3.57 -16.97 -2.39
CA TYR A 78 2.15 -17.36 -2.42
C TYR A 78 1.32 -16.13 -2.75
N VAL A 79 0.38 -16.27 -3.68
CA VAL A 79 -0.51 -15.18 -4.08
C VAL A 79 -1.95 -15.60 -3.81
N TYR A 80 -2.64 -14.77 -3.06
CA TYR A 80 -4.02 -15.02 -2.64
C TYR A 80 -4.97 -13.99 -3.22
N VAL A 81 -6.17 -14.44 -3.54
CA VAL A 81 -7.30 -13.55 -3.79
C VAL A 81 -7.90 -13.23 -2.43
N VAL A 82 -8.08 -11.96 -2.14
CA VAL A 82 -8.57 -11.50 -0.85
C VAL A 82 -9.78 -10.59 -1.00
N GLU A 83 -10.60 -10.57 0.04
CA GLU A 83 -11.75 -9.67 0.15
C GLU A 83 -11.49 -8.71 1.30
N PRO A 84 -11.45 -7.39 1.04
CA PRO A 84 -11.20 -6.43 2.11
C PRO A 84 -12.39 -6.38 3.07
N VAL A 85 -12.07 -6.18 4.35
CA VAL A 85 -13.06 -6.03 5.43
C VAL A 85 -12.89 -4.63 6.01
N GLY A 86 -13.97 -3.84 5.98
CA GLY A 86 -13.96 -2.46 6.41
C GLY A 86 -13.67 -1.48 5.28
N ASP A 87 -13.38 -0.24 5.64
CA ASP A 87 -13.13 0.83 4.67
C ASP A 87 -11.81 0.62 3.92
N VAL A 88 -11.85 0.83 2.61
CA VAL A 88 -10.69 0.65 1.74
C VAL A 88 -10.19 2.02 1.27
N GLU A 89 -8.89 2.26 1.42
CA GLU A 89 -8.20 3.43 0.87
C GLU A 89 -7.41 3.01 -0.37
N ARG A 90 -7.33 3.90 -1.34
CA ARG A 90 -6.53 3.68 -2.55
C ARG A 90 -5.47 4.76 -2.67
N HIS A 91 -4.23 4.34 -2.88
CA HIS A 91 -3.08 5.24 -3.03
C HIS A 91 -2.22 4.82 -4.22
N ASP A 92 -1.62 5.78 -4.89
CA ASP A 92 -0.71 5.51 -6.01
C ASP A 92 0.72 5.41 -5.48
N LEU A 93 1.29 4.19 -5.54
CA LEU A 93 2.64 3.91 -5.06
C LEU A 93 3.73 4.63 -5.84
N ASN A 94 3.45 5.12 -7.05
CA ASN A 94 4.46 5.87 -7.79
C ASN A 94 4.85 7.19 -7.10
N TRP A 95 4.03 7.69 -6.18
CA TRP A 95 4.44 8.81 -5.33
C TRP A 95 5.55 8.41 -4.35
N ALA A 96 5.58 7.16 -3.89
CA ALA A 96 6.69 6.66 -3.08
C ALA A 96 7.98 6.61 -3.90
N SER A 97 7.91 6.19 -5.17
CA SER A 97 9.05 6.21 -6.09
C SER A 97 9.52 7.65 -6.35
N GLU A 98 8.58 8.58 -6.51
CA GLU A 98 8.91 10.00 -6.66
C GLU A 98 9.63 10.55 -5.44
N LEU A 99 9.17 10.19 -4.24
CA LEU A 99 9.85 10.58 -3.00
C LEU A 99 11.29 10.07 -2.97
N GLY A 100 11.50 8.79 -3.33
CA GLY A 100 12.84 8.22 -3.41
C GLY A 100 13.73 8.99 -4.38
N TYR A 101 13.20 9.33 -5.55
CA TYR A 101 13.90 10.14 -6.53
C TYR A 101 14.27 11.54 -5.99
N LEU A 102 13.34 12.19 -5.32
CA LEU A 102 13.58 13.53 -4.75
C LEU A 102 14.66 13.49 -3.67
N PHE A 103 14.64 12.47 -2.79
CA PHE A 103 15.71 12.32 -1.80
C PHE A 103 17.07 12.05 -2.45
N ASP A 104 17.11 11.30 -3.52
CA ASP A 104 18.34 11.06 -4.29
C ASP A 104 18.88 12.36 -4.92
N LYS A 105 18.02 13.34 -5.17
CA LYS A 105 18.38 14.67 -5.66
C LYS A 105 18.62 15.68 -4.55
N ASP A 106 18.85 15.22 -3.33
CA ASP A 106 19.18 16.02 -2.15
C ASP A 106 18.06 16.95 -1.64
N PHE A 107 16.80 16.72 -2.04
CA PHE A 107 15.68 17.39 -1.38
C PHE A 107 15.59 16.94 0.06
N ASN A 108 15.36 17.87 0.99
CA ASN A 108 15.24 17.50 2.39
C ASN A 108 13.79 17.21 2.79
N MET A 109 13.62 16.58 3.95
CA MET A 109 12.32 16.13 4.45
C MET A 109 11.30 17.26 4.57
N GLU A 110 11.73 18.48 4.83
CA GLU A 110 10.86 19.65 5.02
C GLU A 110 10.59 20.43 3.74
N SER A 111 11.16 20.01 2.60
CA SER A 111 10.94 20.72 1.34
C SER A 111 9.49 20.61 0.87
N ASP A 112 9.02 21.62 0.13
CA ASP A 112 7.66 21.62 -0.41
C ASP A 112 7.44 20.46 -1.37
N GLU A 113 8.46 20.09 -2.14
CA GLU A 113 8.41 19.00 -3.11
C GLU A 113 8.14 17.67 -2.41
N ILE A 114 8.85 17.39 -1.32
CA ILE A 114 8.66 16.18 -0.51
C ILE A 114 7.26 16.17 0.11
N LYS A 115 6.87 17.27 0.72
CA LYS A 115 5.55 17.40 1.34
C LYS A 115 4.44 17.18 0.31
N GLN A 116 4.53 17.80 -0.86
CA GLN A 116 3.50 17.71 -1.88
C GLN A 116 3.38 16.28 -2.42
N ALA A 117 4.50 15.62 -2.69
CA ALA A 117 4.48 14.24 -3.17
C ALA A 117 3.83 13.31 -2.13
N ALA A 118 4.17 13.46 -0.86
CA ALA A 118 3.58 12.67 0.22
C ALA A 118 2.07 12.91 0.32
N LEU A 119 1.62 14.16 0.26
CA LEU A 119 0.20 14.49 0.31
C LEU A 119 -0.56 13.95 -0.91
N ASN A 120 0.05 13.98 -2.09
CA ASN A 120 -0.56 13.41 -3.29
C ASN A 120 -0.79 11.91 -3.14
N TYR A 121 0.16 11.20 -2.53
CA TYR A 121 -0.03 9.79 -2.22
C TYR A 121 -1.26 9.58 -1.35
N TRP A 122 -1.36 10.28 -0.22
CA TRP A 122 -2.46 10.08 0.72
C TRP A 122 -3.81 10.48 0.15
N LYS A 123 -3.86 11.51 -0.66
CA LYS A 123 -5.10 11.99 -1.27
C LYS A 123 -5.58 11.15 -2.46
N GLY A 124 -4.82 10.13 -2.84
CA GLY A 124 -5.17 9.26 -3.96
C GLY A 124 -5.03 9.92 -5.33
N VAL A 125 -4.17 10.94 -5.44
CA VAL A 125 -3.92 11.64 -6.71
C VAL A 125 -3.14 10.71 -7.64
N PRO A 126 -3.58 10.49 -8.89
CA PRO A 126 -2.79 9.68 -9.82
C PRO A 126 -1.46 10.35 -10.17
N HIS A 127 -0.41 9.55 -10.21
CA HIS A 127 0.90 10.04 -10.66
C HIS A 127 0.84 10.36 -12.16
N HIS A 128 1.53 11.42 -12.56
CA HIS A 128 1.45 11.93 -13.94
C HIS A 128 2.08 11.02 -15.00
N ASN A 129 3.01 10.14 -14.61
CA ASN A 129 3.65 9.21 -15.54
C ASN A 129 2.89 7.89 -15.63
N GLU A 130 2.84 7.16 -14.53
CA GLU A 130 2.31 5.82 -14.47
C GLU A 130 1.69 5.59 -13.09
N GLN A 131 0.64 4.79 -13.01
CA GLN A 131 -0.02 4.52 -11.74
C GLN A 131 0.20 3.08 -11.30
N VAL A 132 0.54 2.88 -10.02
CA VAL A 132 0.58 1.59 -9.36
C VAL A 132 -0.32 1.68 -8.14
N TRP A 133 -1.54 1.20 -8.27
CA TRP A 133 -2.56 1.36 -7.22
C TRP A 133 -2.39 0.32 -6.12
N GLU A 134 -2.26 0.83 -4.92
CA GLU A 134 -2.25 0.07 -3.68
C GLU A 134 -3.53 0.32 -2.92
N TYR A 135 -4.07 -0.73 -2.33
CA TYR A 135 -5.30 -0.63 -1.53
C TYR A 135 -4.98 -1.03 -0.10
N LEU A 136 -5.43 -0.22 0.84
CA LEU A 136 -5.23 -0.44 2.28
C LEU A 136 -6.57 -0.67 2.95
N ALA A 137 -6.66 -1.72 3.77
CA ALA A 137 -7.87 -2.02 4.52
C ALA A 137 -7.50 -2.43 5.95
N PRO A 138 -8.43 -2.31 6.91
CA PRO A 138 -8.18 -2.76 8.29
C PRO A 138 -7.91 -4.26 8.37
N LYS A 139 -8.57 -5.04 7.52
CA LYS A 139 -8.45 -6.50 7.47
C LYS A 139 -8.75 -6.97 6.05
N ALA A 140 -8.35 -8.20 5.73
CA ALA A 140 -8.73 -8.86 4.49
C ALA A 140 -8.89 -10.34 4.72
N LYS A 141 -9.87 -10.95 4.04
CA LYS A 141 -10.12 -12.39 4.14
C LYS A 141 -9.59 -13.08 2.90
N ILE A 142 -8.81 -14.12 3.09
CA ILE A 142 -8.36 -14.98 1.99
C ILE A 142 -9.53 -15.81 1.49
N ILE A 143 -9.90 -15.63 0.22
CA ILE A 143 -11.03 -16.35 -0.39
C ILE A 143 -10.58 -17.37 -1.44
N ASP A 144 -9.36 -17.25 -1.97
CA ASP A 144 -8.82 -18.18 -2.93
C ASP A 144 -7.29 -18.06 -2.98
N ARG A 145 -6.65 -19.01 -3.64
CA ARG A 145 -5.21 -19.03 -3.85
C ARG A 145 -4.92 -19.25 -5.33
N ILE A 146 -4.03 -18.45 -5.91
CA ILE A 146 -3.66 -18.58 -7.32
C ILE A 146 -2.22 -19.10 -7.49
N GLU A 147 -1.37 -18.93 -6.48
CA GLU A 147 0.00 -19.48 -6.49
C GLU A 147 0.46 -19.85 -5.09
#